data_b49820fe72a00da82c96d838eebdd153
#
_entry.id   b49820fe72a00da82c96d838eebdd153
#
_cell.length_a   1.000
_cell.length_b   1.000
_cell.length_c   1.000
_cell.angle_alpha   90.00
_cell.angle_beta   90.00
_cell.angle_gamma   90.00
#
_symmetry.space_group_name_H-M   'P 1'
#
loop_
_entity.id
_entity.type
_entity.pdbx_description
1 polymer ?
#
loop_
_entity_poly.entity_id
_entity_poly.type
_entity_poly.pdbx_seq_one_letter_code
_entity_poly.pdbx_strand_id
1 'polypeptide(L)'
;MSAQDVERGLAAPVTLGLETRVEIRRAAAQLLEGMPEGTGRLVIDLTHTRQVDSAGLGALMLIQRMAVDRRQIVVLRNPSEEIRFLLTITKLYDLFTVESSYD
;
A
#
# COMPACT_ATOMS: atom_id res chain seq x y z
N MET A 1 -9.93 -17.73 14.56
CA MET A 1 -9.61 -16.43 13.94
C MET A 1 -10.59 -16.13 12.83
N SER A 2 -11.14 -14.92 12.84
CA SER A 2 -12.05 -14.48 11.80
C SER A 2 -11.29 -14.25 10.49
N ALA A 3 -11.93 -14.48 9.35
CA ALA A 3 -11.36 -14.16 8.05
C ALA A 3 -11.04 -12.66 7.93
N GLN A 4 -11.72 -11.81 8.70
CA GLN A 4 -11.47 -10.37 8.74
C GLN A 4 -10.12 -10.01 9.37
N ASP A 5 -9.52 -10.95 10.10
CA ASP A 5 -8.23 -10.73 10.75
C ASP A 5 -7.05 -11.12 9.87
N VAL A 6 -7.31 -11.56 8.66
CA VAL A 6 -6.21 -11.93 7.75
C VAL A 6 -5.45 -10.68 7.33
N GLU A 7 -4.14 -10.71 7.55
CA GLU A 7 -3.28 -9.59 7.21
C GLU A 7 -2.00 -10.13 6.58
N ARG A 8 -1.55 -9.45 5.54
CA ARG A 8 -0.26 -9.74 4.89
C ARG A 8 0.46 -8.42 4.71
N GLY A 9 1.78 -8.47 4.76
CA GLY A 9 2.57 -7.26 4.64
C GLY A 9 3.72 -7.41 3.69
N LEU A 10 4.13 -6.27 3.14
CA LEU A 10 5.37 -6.17 2.38
C LEU A 10 6.02 -4.84 2.70
N ALA A 11 7.36 -4.82 2.62
CA ALA A 11 8.12 -3.58 2.80
C ALA A 11 8.30 -2.92 1.44
N ALA A 12 7.97 -1.64 1.36
CA ALA A 12 8.22 -0.89 0.14
C ALA A 12 9.72 -0.56 0.05
N PRO A 13 10.24 -0.39 -1.17
CA PRO A 13 11.65 -0.05 -1.35
C PRO A 13 11.96 1.36 -0.88
N VAL A 14 13.25 1.68 -0.76
CA VAL A 14 13.71 3.01 -0.39
C VAL A 14 13.20 4.05 -1.40
N THR A 15 13.23 3.71 -2.68
CA THR A 15 12.63 4.53 -3.74
C THR A 15 11.50 3.74 -4.38
N LEU A 16 10.29 4.25 -4.22
CA LEU A 16 9.10 3.68 -4.84
C LEU A 16 8.82 4.49 -6.09
N GLY A 17 9.17 3.95 -7.25
CA GLY A 17 9.10 4.70 -8.48
C GLY A 17 9.23 3.86 -9.72
N LEU A 18 9.70 4.50 -10.76
CA LEU A 18 9.73 3.93 -12.11
C LEU A 18 10.43 2.56 -12.16
N GLU A 19 11.54 2.41 -11.44
CA GLU A 19 12.33 1.18 -11.50
C GLU A 19 11.81 0.08 -10.58
N THR A 20 10.99 0.41 -9.58
CA THR A 20 10.51 -0.55 -8.59
C THR A 20 9.02 -0.82 -8.67
N ARG A 21 8.30 -0.06 -9.50
CA ARG A 21 6.82 -0.14 -9.57
C ARG A 21 6.30 -1.52 -9.95
N VAL A 22 6.98 -2.21 -10.85
CA VAL A 22 6.53 -3.51 -11.33
C VAL A 22 6.69 -4.55 -10.23
N GLU A 23 7.81 -4.52 -9.52
CA GLU A 23 8.07 -5.47 -8.45
C GLU A 23 7.08 -5.33 -7.30
N ILE A 24 6.83 -4.09 -6.86
CA ILE A 24 5.91 -3.89 -5.75
C ILE A 24 4.49 -4.27 -6.15
N ARG A 25 4.08 -3.93 -7.36
CA ARG A 25 2.75 -4.27 -7.84
C ARG A 25 2.56 -5.77 -7.92
N ARG A 26 3.56 -6.49 -8.42
CA ARG A 26 3.52 -7.94 -8.52
C ARG A 26 3.46 -8.60 -7.15
N ALA A 27 4.31 -8.15 -6.22
CA ALA A 27 4.32 -8.68 -4.87
C ALA A 27 2.98 -8.43 -4.17
N ALA A 28 2.44 -7.23 -4.32
CA ALA A 28 1.14 -6.89 -3.74
C ALA A 28 0.03 -7.76 -4.32
N ALA A 29 0.02 -7.96 -5.63
CA ALA A 29 -1.00 -8.78 -6.28
C ALA A 29 -0.98 -10.21 -5.74
N GLN A 30 0.20 -10.78 -5.57
CA GLN A 30 0.33 -12.14 -5.02
C GLN A 30 -0.23 -12.23 -3.61
N LEU A 31 0.06 -11.22 -2.78
CA LEU A 31 -0.43 -11.21 -1.41
C LEU A 31 -1.95 -11.04 -1.34
N LEU A 32 -2.49 -10.16 -2.17
CA LEU A 32 -3.94 -9.96 -2.22
C LEU A 32 -4.65 -11.24 -2.68
N GLU A 33 -4.13 -11.89 -3.70
CA GLU A 33 -4.69 -13.13 -4.22
C GLU A 33 -4.59 -14.28 -3.21
N GLY A 34 -3.59 -14.23 -2.34
CA GLY A 34 -3.40 -15.23 -1.30
C GLY A 34 -4.36 -15.10 -0.12
N MET A 35 -5.10 -13.99 -0.03
CA MET A 35 -6.10 -13.77 1.00
C MET A 35 -7.49 -13.98 0.42
N PRO A 36 -8.46 -14.47 1.24
CA PRO A 36 -9.83 -14.66 0.74
C PRO A 36 -10.46 -13.34 0.29
N GLU A 37 -11.24 -13.38 -0.79
CA GLU A 37 -12.01 -12.23 -1.21
C GLU A 37 -13.01 -11.81 -0.13
N GLY A 38 -13.26 -10.52 -0.05
CA GLY A 38 -14.21 -9.96 0.90
C GLY A 38 -13.62 -9.67 2.25
N THR A 39 -12.38 -10.06 2.48
CA THR A 39 -11.66 -9.81 3.71
C THR A 39 -10.19 -9.59 3.41
N GLY A 40 -9.43 -9.15 4.41
CA GLY A 40 -7.99 -9.08 4.28
C GLY A 40 -7.47 -7.66 4.26
N ARG A 41 -6.30 -7.51 4.84
CA ARG A 41 -5.58 -6.25 4.91
C ARG A 41 -4.19 -6.46 4.33
N LEU A 42 -3.86 -5.71 3.28
CA LEU A 42 -2.50 -5.68 2.76
C LEU A 42 -1.80 -4.47 3.38
N VAL A 43 -0.78 -4.71 4.16
CA VAL A 43 0.02 -3.64 4.78
C VAL A 43 1.24 -3.40 3.91
N ILE A 44 1.38 -2.20 3.41
CA ILE A 44 2.58 -1.75 2.70
C ILE A 44 3.36 -0.88 3.69
N ASP A 45 4.49 -1.39 4.15
CA ASP A 45 5.31 -0.69 5.13
C ASP A 45 6.23 0.30 4.42
N LEU A 46 6.00 1.58 4.70
CA LEU A 46 6.75 2.68 4.12
C LEU A 46 7.81 3.25 5.07
N THR A 47 8.10 2.53 6.16
CA THR A 47 9.03 3.02 7.20
C THR A 47 10.37 3.46 6.61
N HIS A 48 10.89 2.70 5.64
CA HIS A 48 12.21 2.97 5.06
C HIS A 48 12.14 3.63 3.69
N THR A 49 10.93 3.97 3.22
CA THR A 49 10.75 4.60 1.91
C THR A 49 11.03 6.09 2.04
N ARG A 50 11.97 6.58 1.23
CA ARG A 50 12.41 7.96 1.26
C ARG A 50 11.89 8.80 0.11
N GLN A 51 11.63 8.16 -1.04
CA GLN A 51 11.19 8.85 -2.23
C GLN A 51 10.07 8.08 -2.90
N VAL A 52 9.07 8.83 -3.37
CA VAL A 52 7.97 8.28 -4.16
C VAL A 52 7.79 9.23 -5.34
N ASP A 53 7.96 8.73 -6.56
CA ASP A 53 7.69 9.52 -7.75
C ASP A 53 6.29 9.21 -8.31
N SER A 54 5.94 9.83 -9.43
CA SER A 54 4.61 9.66 -10.01
C SER A 54 4.33 8.21 -10.42
N ALA A 55 5.35 7.47 -10.86
CA ALA A 55 5.19 6.05 -11.19
C ALA A 55 4.93 5.23 -9.94
N GLY A 56 5.57 5.58 -8.82
CA GLY A 56 5.33 4.94 -7.53
C GLY A 56 3.91 5.20 -7.04
N LEU A 57 3.44 6.44 -7.15
CA LEU A 57 2.05 6.75 -6.81
C LEU A 57 1.09 5.96 -7.68
N GLY A 58 1.37 5.87 -8.98
CA GLY A 58 0.55 5.07 -9.90
C GLY A 58 0.50 3.60 -9.48
N ALA A 59 1.63 3.04 -9.04
CA ALA A 59 1.65 1.66 -8.55
C ALA A 59 0.76 1.49 -7.32
N LEU A 60 0.83 2.43 -6.36
CA LEU A 60 -0.03 2.37 -5.18
C LEU A 60 -1.51 2.45 -5.55
N MET A 61 -1.85 3.29 -6.53
CA MET A 61 -3.22 3.40 -7.00
C MET A 61 -3.71 2.10 -7.63
N LEU A 62 -2.87 1.45 -8.44
CA LEU A 62 -3.22 0.17 -9.06
C LEU A 62 -3.40 -0.92 -8.01
N ILE A 63 -2.53 -0.94 -7.00
CA ILE A 63 -2.66 -1.89 -5.89
C ILE A 63 -3.98 -1.67 -5.15
N GLN A 64 -4.33 -0.42 -4.90
CA GLN A 64 -5.60 -0.09 -4.25
C GLN A 64 -6.78 -0.56 -5.08
N ARG A 65 -6.72 -0.35 -6.40
CA ARG A 65 -7.80 -0.83 -7.29
C ARG A 65 -7.94 -2.34 -7.23
N MET A 66 -6.81 -3.07 -7.27
CA MET A 66 -6.84 -4.53 -7.16
C MET A 66 -7.47 -4.97 -5.85
N ALA A 67 -7.15 -4.29 -4.75
CA ALA A 67 -7.71 -4.61 -3.44
C ALA A 67 -9.23 -4.35 -3.41
N VAL A 68 -9.66 -3.22 -3.94
CA VAL A 68 -11.09 -2.87 -3.98
C VAL A 68 -11.87 -3.92 -4.78
N ASP A 69 -11.33 -4.36 -5.91
CA ASP A 69 -11.98 -5.38 -6.74
C ASP A 69 -12.16 -6.69 -5.99
N ARG A 70 -11.31 -6.97 -5.03
CA ARG A 70 -11.38 -8.17 -4.19
C ARG A 70 -12.04 -7.91 -2.83
N ARG A 71 -12.54 -6.69 -2.60
CA ARG A 71 -13.12 -6.26 -1.32
C ARG A 71 -12.14 -6.45 -0.17
N GLN A 72 -10.92 -6.03 -0.41
CA GLN A 72 -9.82 -6.04 0.56
C GLN A 72 -9.35 -4.60 0.74
N ILE A 73 -8.59 -4.34 1.80
CA ILE A 73 -8.11 -2.99 2.09
C ILE A 73 -6.59 -2.92 2.03
N VAL A 74 -6.08 -1.75 1.69
CA VAL A 74 -4.65 -1.48 1.70
C VAL A 74 -4.35 -0.50 2.83
N VAL A 75 -3.38 -0.88 3.65
CA VAL A 75 -2.88 -0.06 4.74
C VAL A 75 -1.49 0.43 4.38
N LEU A 76 -1.26 1.73 4.48
CA LEU A 76 0.08 2.31 4.34
C LEU A 76 0.61 2.58 5.74
N ARG A 77 1.68 1.87 6.10
CA ARG A 77 2.25 1.96 7.44
C ARG A 77 3.46 2.86 7.47
N ASN A 78 3.46 3.80 8.40
CA ASN A 78 4.58 4.70 8.69
C ASN A 78 5.09 5.50 7.48
N PRO A 79 4.21 6.13 6.67
CA PRO A 79 4.71 7.02 5.64
C PRO A 79 5.39 8.22 6.31
N SER A 80 6.49 8.69 5.70
CA SER A 80 7.15 9.91 6.17
C SER A 80 6.22 11.11 6.03
N GLU A 81 6.57 12.22 6.70
CA GLU A 81 5.79 13.44 6.54
C GLU A 81 5.74 13.90 5.08
N GLU A 82 6.84 13.74 4.35
CA GLU A 82 6.89 14.11 2.94
C GLU A 82 5.94 13.27 2.11
N ILE A 83 5.89 11.95 2.37
CA ILE A 83 4.98 11.06 1.66
C ILE A 83 3.53 11.36 2.05
N ARG A 84 3.25 11.62 3.33
CA ARG A 84 1.91 12.03 3.76
C ARG A 84 1.46 13.29 3.05
N PHE A 85 2.36 14.27 2.95
CA PHE A 85 2.07 15.51 2.25
C PHE A 85 1.76 15.26 0.78
N LEU A 86 2.60 14.44 0.13
CA LEU A 86 2.41 14.08 -1.27
C LEU A 86 1.06 13.40 -1.50
N LEU A 87 0.68 12.46 -0.63
CA LEU A 87 -0.61 11.79 -0.71
C LEU A 87 -1.76 12.78 -0.53
N THR A 88 -1.58 13.76 0.33
CA THR A 88 -2.61 14.77 0.60
C THR A 88 -2.82 15.69 -0.61
N ILE A 89 -1.73 16.22 -1.18
CA ILE A 89 -1.86 17.15 -2.30
C ILE A 89 -2.34 16.48 -3.58
N THR A 90 -2.12 15.17 -3.71
CA THR A 90 -2.61 14.40 -4.85
C THR A 90 -4.01 13.82 -4.60
N LYS A 91 -4.58 14.08 -3.42
CA LYS A 91 -5.88 13.58 -2.99
C LYS A 91 -5.98 12.06 -2.94
N LEU A 92 -4.85 11.41 -2.72
CA LEU A 92 -4.78 9.95 -2.61
C LEU A 92 -4.85 9.47 -1.16
N TYR A 93 -4.65 10.37 -0.20
CA TYR A 93 -4.58 10.02 1.21
C TYR A 93 -5.81 9.23 1.68
N ASP A 94 -6.99 9.66 1.27
CA ASP A 94 -8.25 9.07 1.73
C ASP A 94 -8.58 7.75 1.05
N LEU A 95 -7.82 7.36 0.02
CA LEU A 95 -8.04 6.07 -0.63
C LEU A 95 -7.44 4.92 0.18
N PHE A 96 -6.56 5.22 1.11
CA PHE A 96 -5.84 4.22 1.89
C PHE A 96 -6.17 4.36 3.36
N THR A 97 -5.97 3.27 4.11
CA THR A 97 -5.90 3.35 5.56
C THR A 97 -4.44 3.65 5.89
N VAL A 98 -4.19 4.78 6.54
CA VAL A 98 -2.84 5.18 6.91
C VAL A 98 -2.67 4.99 8.41
N GLU A 99 -1.62 4.29 8.81
CA GLU A 99 -1.35 4.10 10.23
C GLU A 99 0.10 4.38 10.55
N SER A 100 0.36 4.76 11.79
CA SER A 100 1.69 5.05 12.29
C SER A 100 1.91 4.25 13.56
N SER A 101 3.06 3.59 13.65
CA SER A 101 3.41 2.84 14.86
C SER A 101 3.93 3.76 15.96
N TYR A 102 4.01 5.07 15.72
CA TYR A 102 4.46 6.05 16.72
C TYR A 102 3.33 6.77 17.43
N ASP A 103 2.10 6.51 17.05
CA ASP A 103 0.93 7.16 17.65
C ASP A 103 0.44 6.44 18.91
#